data_145d00871e48341164ce44ae19ef8132
#
_entry.id   145d00871e48341164ce44ae19ef8132
#
_cell.length_a   1.000
_cell.length_b   1.000
_cell.length_c   1.000
_cell.angle_alpha   90.00
_cell.angle_beta   90.00
_cell.angle_gamma   90.00
#
_symmetry.space_group_name_H-M   'P 1'
#
loop_
_entity.id
_entity.type
_entity.pdbx_description
1 polymer ?
#
loop_
_entity_poly.entity_id
_entity_poly.type
_entity_poly.pdbx_seq_one_letter_code
_entity_poly.pdbx_strand_id
1 'polypeptide(L)'
;MSRPLLFSALAGALALLSACATTQPSADQIADACDLLTDNHDWYKALRHSSKEWGAPMGLQLAIVNQESSFDGHARPARGPRKFFGLVQGDRPSTAYGYAQALETTWEQYKKSTGNRGADRHSFRDSVDFIGWYVNNTGLQAGVGQYDYKAHYLAYHEGAGGYVQGTWRRKTWLVQRANHVAGQAARYESQIKHCKALRPKFLGIF
;
A
#
# COMPACT_ATOMS: atom_id res chain seq x y z
N MET A 1 26.87 17.60 -68.64
CA MET A 1 26.58 16.27 -68.04
C MET A 1 26.43 16.46 -66.53
N SER A 2 25.20 16.72 -66.05
CA SER A 2 24.89 17.07 -64.66
C SER A 2 24.23 15.88 -63.99
N ARG A 3 24.83 15.34 -62.92
CA ARG A 3 24.30 14.27 -62.10
C ARG A 3 23.41 14.88 -60.99
N PRO A 4 22.18 14.42 -60.75
CA PRO A 4 21.41 14.84 -59.59
C PRO A 4 21.80 14.01 -58.35
N LEU A 5 22.04 14.73 -57.25
CA LEU A 5 22.21 14.19 -55.90
C LEU A 5 20.85 13.79 -55.32
N LEU A 6 20.68 12.49 -55.07
CA LEU A 6 19.55 11.95 -54.31
C LEU A 6 19.73 12.16 -52.82
N PHE A 7 18.97 13.07 -52.23
CA PHE A 7 18.84 13.20 -50.77
C PHE A 7 17.85 12.14 -50.26
N SER A 8 18.39 11.11 -49.63
CA SER A 8 17.57 10.16 -48.88
C SER A 8 17.16 10.75 -47.52
N ALA A 9 15.90 11.12 -47.40
CA ALA A 9 15.31 11.56 -46.13
C ALA A 9 15.07 10.30 -45.25
N LEU A 10 15.87 10.13 -44.20
CA LEU A 10 15.69 9.12 -43.14
C LEU A 10 14.66 9.69 -42.16
N ALA A 11 13.39 9.30 -42.33
CA ALA A 11 12.33 9.61 -41.36
C ALA A 11 12.50 8.69 -40.13
N GLY A 12 13.11 9.23 -39.08
CA GLY A 12 13.23 8.56 -37.79
C GLY A 12 11.86 8.51 -37.10
N ALA A 13 11.26 7.34 -37.00
CA ALA A 13 10.08 7.10 -36.18
C ALA A 13 10.49 7.13 -34.70
N LEU A 14 10.24 8.27 -34.01
CA LEU A 14 10.27 8.33 -32.56
C LEU A 14 9.09 7.55 -32.00
N ALA A 15 9.32 6.30 -31.61
CA ALA A 15 8.37 5.54 -30.79
C ALA A 15 8.27 6.19 -29.41
N LEU A 16 7.17 6.89 -29.18
CA LEU A 16 6.78 7.37 -27.85
C LEU A 16 6.45 6.15 -26.98
N LEU A 17 7.43 5.64 -26.24
CA LEU A 17 7.21 4.73 -25.14
C LEU A 17 6.51 5.53 -24.02
N SER A 18 5.18 5.56 -24.08
CA SER A 18 4.37 5.93 -22.92
C SER A 18 4.59 4.88 -21.84
N ALA A 19 5.62 5.08 -21.01
CA ALA A 19 5.75 4.37 -19.77
C ALA A 19 4.50 4.72 -18.94
N CYS A 20 3.64 3.73 -18.68
CA CYS A 20 2.62 3.81 -17.66
C CYS A 20 3.34 3.89 -16.30
N ALA A 21 3.90 5.04 -15.97
CA ALA A 21 4.27 5.36 -14.62
C ALA A 21 2.97 5.44 -13.84
N THR A 22 2.73 4.52 -12.92
CA THR A 22 1.70 4.69 -11.91
C THR A 22 2.09 5.91 -11.10
N THR A 23 1.51 7.06 -11.45
CA THR A 23 1.73 8.30 -10.72
C THR A 23 1.13 8.12 -9.32
N GLN A 24 1.94 8.36 -8.31
CA GLN A 24 1.49 8.38 -6.91
C GLN A 24 0.31 9.37 -6.79
N PRO A 25 -0.77 9.02 -6.06
CA PRO A 25 -1.92 9.92 -5.91
C PRO A 25 -1.52 11.27 -5.32
N SER A 26 -2.19 12.33 -5.76
CA SER A 26 -2.00 13.67 -5.19
C SER A 26 -2.47 13.75 -3.74
N ALA A 27 -2.05 14.78 -3.01
CA ALA A 27 -2.48 15.01 -1.63
C ALA A 27 -4.02 15.15 -1.52
N ASP A 28 -4.66 15.78 -2.50
CA ASP A 28 -6.12 15.94 -2.53
C ASP A 28 -6.84 14.60 -2.74
N GLN A 29 -6.33 13.75 -3.64
CA GLN A 29 -6.85 12.40 -3.83
C GLN A 29 -6.67 11.53 -2.56
N ILE A 30 -5.53 11.66 -1.88
CA ILE A 30 -5.28 10.95 -0.62
C ILE A 30 -6.21 11.43 0.52
N ALA A 31 -6.66 12.68 0.46
CA ALA A 31 -7.56 13.22 1.48
C ALA A 31 -8.99 12.64 1.40
N ASP A 32 -9.43 12.20 0.22
CA ASP A 32 -10.76 11.64 0.00
C ASP A 32 -10.71 10.23 -0.63
N ALA A 33 -11.08 9.23 0.19
CA ALA A 33 -11.09 7.83 -0.26
C ALA A 33 -12.14 7.54 -1.34
N CYS A 34 -13.22 8.35 -1.45
CA CYS A 34 -14.19 8.19 -2.52
C CYS A 34 -13.58 8.56 -3.88
N ASP A 35 -12.92 9.71 -3.96
CA ASP A 35 -12.26 10.18 -5.17
C ASP A 35 -11.08 9.27 -5.53
N LEU A 36 -10.22 8.97 -4.54
CA LEU A 36 -9.08 8.07 -4.72
C LEU A 36 -9.49 6.73 -5.33
N LEU A 37 -10.55 6.10 -4.82
CA LEU A 37 -10.99 4.77 -5.23
C LEU A 37 -11.90 4.79 -6.47
N THR A 38 -12.49 5.92 -6.80
CA THR A 38 -13.22 6.11 -8.05
C THR A 38 -12.24 6.23 -9.20
N ASP A 39 -11.16 6.98 -9.04
CA ASP A 39 -10.09 7.12 -10.02
C ASP A 39 -9.26 5.84 -10.15
N ASN A 40 -9.15 5.06 -9.07
CA ASN A 40 -8.39 3.80 -9.01
C ASN A 40 -9.35 2.61 -8.72
N HIS A 41 -10.29 2.35 -9.62
CA HIS A 41 -11.35 1.35 -9.38
C HIS A 41 -10.81 -0.07 -9.10
N ASP A 42 -9.66 -0.43 -9.63
CA ASP A 42 -9.03 -1.72 -9.34
C ASP A 42 -8.48 -1.79 -7.89
N TRP A 43 -8.09 -0.65 -7.31
CA TRP A 43 -7.76 -0.57 -5.90
C TRP A 43 -8.98 -0.83 -5.01
N TYR A 44 -10.14 -0.25 -5.38
CA TYR A 44 -11.39 -0.55 -4.69
C TYR A 44 -11.76 -2.03 -4.72
N LYS A 45 -11.64 -2.67 -5.89
CA LYS A 45 -11.89 -4.11 -6.03
C LYS A 45 -10.95 -4.94 -5.14
N ALA A 46 -9.68 -4.58 -5.11
CA ALA A 46 -8.66 -5.24 -4.31
C ALA A 46 -8.96 -5.13 -2.80
N LEU A 47 -9.23 -3.90 -2.31
CA LEU A 47 -9.59 -3.65 -0.92
C LEU A 47 -10.86 -4.40 -0.52
N ARG A 48 -11.90 -4.38 -1.37
CA ARG A 48 -13.15 -5.10 -1.14
C ARG A 48 -12.94 -6.61 -1.08
N HIS A 49 -12.09 -7.17 -1.95
CA HIS A 49 -11.74 -8.59 -1.94
C HIS A 49 -11.04 -8.95 -0.63
N SER A 50 -9.97 -8.25 -0.29
CA SER A 50 -9.21 -8.45 0.94
C SER A 50 -10.07 -8.30 2.20
N SER A 51 -10.95 -7.27 2.24
CA SER A 51 -11.86 -7.06 3.37
C SER A 51 -12.86 -8.21 3.53
N LYS A 52 -13.36 -8.78 2.42
CA LYS A 52 -14.26 -9.93 2.44
C LYS A 52 -13.55 -11.21 2.91
N GLU A 53 -12.32 -11.41 2.46
CA GLU A 53 -11.52 -12.60 2.77
C GLU A 53 -11.04 -12.60 4.23
N TRP A 54 -10.49 -11.47 4.67
CA TRP A 54 -9.78 -11.38 5.95
C TRP A 54 -10.57 -10.66 7.06
N GLY A 55 -11.70 -10.05 6.75
CA GLY A 55 -12.47 -9.26 7.70
C GLY A 55 -11.84 -7.91 8.07
N ALA A 56 -10.71 -7.54 7.49
CA ALA A 56 -10.05 -6.25 7.76
C ALA A 56 -10.82 -5.10 7.09
N PRO A 57 -11.23 -4.04 7.82
CA PRO A 57 -11.95 -2.89 7.24
C PRO A 57 -11.15 -2.23 6.12
N MET A 58 -11.81 -1.84 5.02
CA MET A 58 -11.16 -1.21 3.87
C MET A 58 -10.47 0.10 4.24
N GLY A 59 -11.12 0.91 5.09
CA GLY A 59 -10.54 2.17 5.56
C GLY A 59 -9.26 1.97 6.38
N LEU A 60 -9.17 0.89 7.18
CA LEU A 60 -7.95 0.56 7.90
C LEU A 60 -6.82 0.15 6.95
N GLN A 61 -7.10 -0.73 6.00
CA GLN A 61 -6.10 -1.16 5.02
C GLN A 61 -5.55 0.02 4.23
N LEU A 62 -6.43 0.92 3.76
CA LEU A 62 -6.05 2.12 3.02
C LEU A 62 -5.21 3.09 3.87
N ALA A 63 -5.57 3.27 5.15
CA ALA A 63 -4.82 4.11 6.07
C ALA A 63 -3.43 3.54 6.39
N ILE A 64 -3.29 2.21 6.48
CA ILE A 64 -1.99 1.56 6.61
C ILE A 64 -1.14 1.81 5.36
N VAL A 65 -1.66 1.61 4.15
CA VAL A 65 -0.92 1.91 2.90
C VAL A 65 -0.45 3.36 2.88
N ASN A 66 -1.34 4.30 3.22
CA ASN A 66 -0.96 5.71 3.27
C ASN A 66 0.15 5.98 4.28
N GLN A 67 0.05 5.43 5.48
CA GLN A 67 1.04 5.66 6.54
C GLN A 67 2.40 5.03 6.22
N GLU A 68 2.42 3.85 5.60
CA GLU A 68 3.64 3.08 5.35
C GLU A 68 4.42 3.57 4.12
N SER A 69 3.71 3.97 3.06
CA SER A 69 4.34 4.29 1.79
C SER A 69 3.83 5.57 1.13
N SER A 70 2.80 6.23 1.67
CA SER A 70 2.07 7.29 0.97
C SER A 70 1.66 6.88 -0.45
N PHE A 71 1.22 5.64 -0.61
CA PHE A 71 0.86 5.02 -1.90
C PHE A 71 2.02 4.88 -2.91
N ASP A 72 3.28 4.87 -2.47
CA ASP A 72 4.41 4.52 -3.31
C ASP A 72 4.66 3.00 -3.27
N GLY A 73 4.37 2.32 -4.38
CA GLY A 73 4.61 0.88 -4.52
C GLY A 73 6.09 0.48 -4.52
N HIS A 74 6.99 1.44 -4.69
CA HIS A 74 8.44 1.21 -4.68
C HIS A 74 9.13 1.77 -3.43
N ALA A 75 8.35 2.22 -2.44
CA ALA A 75 8.87 2.77 -1.19
C ALA A 75 9.86 1.81 -0.52
N ARG A 76 10.97 2.36 -0.05
CA ARG A 76 12.01 1.63 0.69
C ARG A 76 12.54 2.50 1.82
N PRO A 77 12.97 1.93 2.95
CA PRO A 77 13.68 2.67 3.98
C PRO A 77 14.89 3.41 3.39
N ALA A 78 15.14 4.60 3.89
CA ALA A 78 16.33 5.35 3.51
C ALA A 78 17.60 4.55 3.83
N ARG A 79 18.61 4.70 2.97
CA ARG A 79 19.92 4.09 3.26
C ARG A 79 20.61 4.83 4.39
N GLY A 80 21.37 4.11 5.19
CA GLY A 80 22.23 4.69 6.21
C GLY A 80 23.32 5.60 5.60
N PRO A 81 24.11 6.27 6.46
CA PRO A 81 25.20 7.11 6.02
C PRO A 81 26.16 6.39 5.08
N ARG A 82 26.73 7.13 4.14
CA ARG A 82 27.75 6.58 3.24
C ARG A 82 28.98 6.14 4.03
N LYS A 83 29.55 5.00 3.64
CA LYS A 83 30.77 4.42 4.22
C LYS A 83 31.99 4.79 3.34
N PHE A 84 33.19 4.57 3.89
CA PHE A 84 34.47 4.79 3.18
C PHE A 84 34.55 6.19 2.53
N PHE A 85 34.53 7.23 3.37
CA PHE A 85 34.65 8.64 2.92
C PHE A 85 33.62 9.02 1.83
N GLY A 86 32.45 8.42 1.84
CA GLY A 86 31.39 8.73 0.89
C GLY A 86 31.38 7.89 -0.39
N LEU A 87 32.33 6.96 -0.55
CA LEU A 87 32.47 6.15 -1.77
C LEU A 87 31.47 5.00 -1.84
N VAL A 88 31.06 4.42 -0.69
CA VAL A 88 30.16 3.28 -0.65
C VAL A 88 28.83 3.68 -0.02
N GLN A 89 27.72 3.34 -0.68
CA GLN A 89 26.37 3.57 -0.15
C GLN A 89 26.15 2.77 1.13
N GLY A 90 25.60 3.39 2.16
CA GLY A 90 25.20 2.68 3.38
C GLY A 90 24.11 1.64 3.18
N ASP A 91 24.01 0.70 4.11
CA ASP A 91 22.98 -0.35 4.05
C ASP A 91 21.60 0.20 4.41
N ARG A 92 20.54 -0.49 4.00
CA ARG A 92 19.18 -0.18 4.47
C ARG A 92 18.98 -0.79 5.86
N PRO A 93 18.25 -0.10 6.76
CA PRO A 93 18.04 -0.59 8.13
C PRO A 93 17.10 -1.82 8.19
N SER A 94 16.33 -2.06 7.13
CA SER A 94 15.41 -3.20 7.06
C SER A 94 15.14 -3.63 5.61
N THR A 95 14.47 -4.79 5.44
CA THR A 95 14.02 -5.33 4.17
C THR A 95 12.60 -4.84 3.78
N ALA A 96 12.03 -3.88 4.51
CA ALA A 96 10.71 -3.32 4.23
C ALA A 96 10.63 -2.78 2.80
N TYR A 97 9.50 -3.07 2.11
CA TYR A 97 9.32 -2.69 0.72
C TYR A 97 7.86 -2.56 0.32
N GLY A 98 7.61 -1.65 -0.64
CA GLY A 98 6.35 -1.50 -1.34
C GLY A 98 5.25 -0.83 -0.52
N TYR A 99 4.00 -0.97 -0.97
CA TYR A 99 2.84 -0.30 -0.38
C TYR A 99 2.65 -0.61 1.11
N ALA A 100 2.87 -1.85 1.52
CA ALA A 100 2.65 -2.31 2.90
C ALA A 100 3.89 -2.21 3.79
N GLN A 101 5.05 -1.79 3.27
CA GLN A 101 6.35 -1.84 3.96
C GLN A 101 6.60 -3.19 4.66
N ALA A 102 6.10 -4.28 4.04
CA ALA A 102 6.26 -5.62 4.56
C ALA A 102 7.74 -6.03 4.57
N LEU A 103 8.19 -6.61 5.68
CA LEU A 103 9.49 -7.27 5.76
C LEU A 103 9.48 -8.51 4.86
N GLU A 104 10.62 -8.82 4.26
CA GLU A 104 10.77 -9.98 3.38
C GLU A 104 10.36 -11.29 4.06
N THR A 105 10.80 -11.50 5.29
CA THR A 105 10.45 -12.71 6.07
C THR A 105 8.95 -12.85 6.30
N THR A 106 8.26 -11.75 6.63
CA THR A 106 6.81 -11.75 6.87
C THR A 106 6.05 -11.93 5.55
N TRP A 107 6.57 -11.37 4.45
CA TRP A 107 5.99 -11.55 3.12
C TRP A 107 6.08 -13.00 2.65
N GLU A 108 7.21 -13.67 2.88
CA GLU A 108 7.34 -15.10 2.55
C GLU A 108 6.43 -15.99 3.42
N GLN A 109 6.20 -15.63 4.69
CA GLN A 109 5.21 -16.31 5.53
C GLN A 109 3.80 -16.16 4.96
N TYR A 110 3.41 -14.96 4.53
CA TYR A 110 2.13 -14.70 3.88
C TYR A 110 1.97 -15.55 2.61
N LYS A 111 2.95 -15.52 1.71
CA LYS A 111 2.92 -16.33 0.47
C LYS A 111 2.78 -17.82 0.75
N LYS A 112 3.48 -18.31 1.77
CA LYS A 112 3.42 -19.72 2.17
C LYS A 112 2.06 -20.09 2.77
N SER A 113 1.51 -19.25 3.66
CA SER A 113 0.26 -19.54 4.36
C SER A 113 -0.98 -19.43 3.49
N THR A 114 -0.97 -18.53 2.50
CA THR A 114 -2.10 -18.30 1.59
C THR A 114 -2.00 -19.07 0.27
N GLY A 115 -0.83 -19.62 -0.04
CA GLY A 115 -0.55 -20.22 -1.34
C GLY A 115 -0.31 -19.22 -2.47
N ASN A 116 -0.36 -17.91 -2.20
CA ASN A 116 -0.16 -16.85 -3.20
C ASN A 116 1.32 -16.65 -3.52
N ARG A 117 1.94 -17.65 -4.15
CA ARG A 117 3.39 -17.67 -4.43
C ARG A 117 3.85 -16.55 -5.37
N GLY A 118 2.95 -16.06 -6.22
CA GLY A 118 3.23 -14.99 -7.19
C GLY A 118 3.01 -13.58 -6.67
N ALA A 119 2.65 -13.41 -5.39
CA ALA A 119 2.40 -12.09 -4.81
C ALA A 119 3.64 -11.20 -4.84
N ASP A 120 3.45 -9.91 -5.16
CA ASP A 120 4.50 -8.92 -5.27
C ASP A 120 4.22 -7.70 -4.37
N ARG A 121 5.24 -7.28 -3.58
CA ARG A 121 5.12 -6.17 -2.63
C ARG A 121 4.90 -4.80 -3.27
N HIS A 122 5.19 -4.63 -4.56
CA HIS A 122 4.88 -3.39 -5.30
C HIS A 122 3.50 -3.42 -6.00
N SER A 123 2.80 -4.55 -5.97
CA SER A 123 1.42 -4.65 -6.40
C SER A 123 0.48 -4.16 -5.30
N PHE A 124 -0.37 -3.16 -5.60
CA PHE A 124 -1.35 -2.67 -4.63
C PHE A 124 -2.30 -3.78 -4.19
N ARG A 125 -2.81 -4.58 -5.13
CA ARG A 125 -3.71 -5.71 -4.85
C ARG A 125 -3.08 -6.70 -3.87
N ASP A 126 -1.86 -7.12 -4.12
CA ASP A 126 -1.21 -8.12 -3.28
C ASP A 126 -0.81 -7.52 -1.92
N SER A 127 -0.48 -6.24 -1.89
CA SER A 127 -0.16 -5.52 -0.65
C SER A 127 -1.37 -5.35 0.26
N VAL A 128 -2.56 -5.01 -0.27
CA VAL A 128 -3.76 -4.91 0.58
C VAL A 128 -4.26 -6.30 1.00
N ASP A 129 -4.09 -7.33 0.20
CA ASP A 129 -4.37 -8.70 0.61
C ASP A 129 -3.45 -9.15 1.76
N PHE A 130 -2.14 -8.85 1.65
CA PHE A 130 -1.19 -9.04 2.75
C PHE A 130 -1.59 -8.27 4.01
N ILE A 131 -1.97 -6.99 3.89
CA ILE A 131 -2.40 -6.18 5.04
C ILE A 131 -3.62 -6.82 5.70
N GLY A 132 -4.61 -7.24 4.91
CA GLY A 132 -5.79 -7.93 5.41
C GLY A 132 -5.45 -9.20 6.18
N TRP A 133 -4.64 -10.07 5.58
CA TRP A 133 -4.13 -11.28 6.21
C TRP A 133 -3.38 -11.00 7.53
N TYR A 134 -2.49 -10.01 7.51
CA TYR A 134 -1.66 -9.67 8.67
C TYR A 134 -2.51 -9.08 9.81
N VAL A 135 -3.43 -8.16 9.50
CA VAL A 135 -4.36 -7.54 10.46
C VAL A 135 -5.26 -8.61 11.10
N ASN A 136 -5.79 -9.54 10.29
CA ASN A 136 -6.59 -10.65 10.80
C ASN A 136 -5.80 -11.53 11.76
N ASN A 137 -4.64 -12.02 11.33
CA ASN A 137 -3.83 -12.94 12.14
C ASN A 137 -3.30 -12.29 13.42
N THR A 138 -2.79 -11.06 13.34
CA THR A 138 -2.29 -10.34 14.54
C THR A 138 -3.44 -9.94 15.46
N GLY A 139 -4.60 -9.56 14.91
CA GLY A 139 -5.79 -9.24 15.66
C GLY A 139 -6.32 -10.43 16.46
N LEU A 140 -6.42 -11.61 15.84
CA LEU A 140 -6.82 -12.84 16.50
C LEU A 140 -5.86 -13.24 17.62
N GLN A 141 -4.54 -13.18 17.36
CA GLN A 141 -3.51 -13.54 18.35
C GLN A 141 -3.44 -12.54 19.52
N ALA A 142 -3.74 -11.28 19.28
CA ALA A 142 -3.64 -10.20 20.26
C ALA A 142 -4.98 -9.86 20.95
N GLY A 143 -6.08 -10.50 20.54
CA GLY A 143 -7.43 -10.22 21.06
C GLY A 143 -7.95 -8.84 20.70
N VAL A 144 -7.59 -8.31 19.50
CA VAL A 144 -7.98 -6.97 19.03
C VAL A 144 -9.33 -7.06 18.32
N GLY A 145 -10.27 -6.20 18.71
CA GLY A 145 -11.58 -6.10 18.05
C GLY A 145 -11.48 -5.50 16.64
N GLN A 146 -12.34 -5.95 15.72
CA GLN A 146 -12.30 -5.62 14.29
C GLN A 146 -12.18 -4.12 13.99
N TYR A 147 -12.80 -3.25 14.76
CA TYR A 147 -12.85 -1.80 14.55
C TYR A 147 -11.93 -1.02 15.50
N ASP A 148 -11.07 -1.69 16.28
CA ASP A 148 -10.04 -1.03 17.07
C ASP A 148 -8.82 -0.73 16.17
N TYR A 149 -8.98 0.27 15.31
CA TYR A 149 -7.98 0.67 14.32
C TYR A 149 -6.63 1.03 14.95
N LYS A 150 -6.65 1.64 16.15
CA LYS A 150 -5.43 1.98 16.88
C LYS A 150 -4.67 0.73 17.30
N ALA A 151 -5.36 -0.22 17.93
CA ALA A 151 -4.77 -1.47 18.36
C ALA A 151 -4.24 -2.29 17.18
N HIS A 152 -5.00 -2.35 16.08
CA HIS A 152 -4.55 -3.00 14.84
C HIS A 152 -3.27 -2.39 14.29
N TYR A 153 -3.14 -1.06 14.25
CA TYR A 153 -1.92 -0.43 13.76
C TYR A 153 -0.74 -0.65 14.72
N LEU A 154 -0.96 -0.61 16.04
CA LEU A 154 0.07 -0.96 17.02
C LEU A 154 0.55 -2.40 16.85
N ALA A 155 -0.38 -3.36 16.65
CA ALA A 155 -0.04 -4.75 16.38
C ALA A 155 0.62 -4.94 15.00
N TYR A 156 0.23 -4.15 14.01
CA TYR A 156 0.89 -4.14 12.70
C TYR A 156 2.37 -3.78 12.80
N HIS A 157 2.69 -2.78 13.60
CA HIS A 157 4.06 -2.32 13.78
C HIS A 157 4.91 -3.20 14.71
N GLU A 158 4.34 -3.67 15.84
CA GLU A 158 5.06 -4.42 16.88
C GLU A 158 5.02 -5.95 16.70
N GLY A 159 4.15 -6.42 15.81
CA GLY A 159 3.70 -7.81 15.80
C GLY A 159 2.75 -8.12 16.97
N ALA A 160 2.01 -9.23 16.88
CA ALA A 160 1.07 -9.64 17.93
C ALA A 160 1.74 -9.81 19.30
N GLY A 161 2.91 -10.43 19.35
CA GLY A 161 3.66 -10.63 20.59
C GLY A 161 4.11 -9.32 21.25
N GLY A 162 4.65 -8.39 20.45
CA GLY A 162 5.07 -7.08 20.95
C GLY A 162 3.87 -6.24 21.44
N TYR A 163 2.74 -6.31 20.73
CA TYR A 163 1.52 -5.64 21.15
C TYR A 163 1.03 -6.16 22.51
N VAL A 164 0.90 -7.48 22.69
CA VAL A 164 0.46 -8.11 23.95
C VAL A 164 1.42 -7.80 25.10
N GLN A 165 2.73 -7.81 24.84
CA GLN A 165 3.75 -7.44 25.84
C GLN A 165 3.75 -5.94 26.16
N GLY A 166 3.06 -5.13 25.36
CA GLY A 166 2.96 -3.69 25.56
C GLY A 166 4.25 -2.93 25.27
N THR A 167 5.13 -3.42 24.38
CA THR A 167 6.39 -2.77 23.99
C THR A 167 6.18 -1.38 23.40
N TRP A 168 5.02 -1.15 22.76
CA TRP A 168 4.57 0.12 22.21
C TRP A 168 4.33 1.21 23.26
N ARG A 169 4.04 0.87 24.51
CA ARG A 169 3.69 1.86 25.58
C ARG A 169 4.81 2.86 25.84
N ARG A 170 6.05 2.47 25.65
CA ARG A 170 7.24 3.33 25.81
C ARG A 170 7.62 4.09 24.54
N LYS A 171 6.91 3.88 23.42
CA LYS A 171 7.15 4.49 22.11
C LYS A 171 6.09 5.56 21.84
N THR A 172 6.20 6.73 22.48
CA THR A 172 5.22 7.83 22.37
C THR A 172 4.95 8.20 20.91
N TRP A 173 5.98 8.22 20.08
CA TRP A 173 5.85 8.47 18.65
C TRP A 173 4.96 7.44 17.94
N LEU A 174 5.06 6.17 18.33
CA LEU A 174 4.24 5.09 17.74
C LEU A 174 2.77 5.23 18.17
N VAL A 175 2.54 5.58 19.45
CA VAL A 175 1.18 5.83 19.95
C VAL A 175 0.52 7.01 19.23
N GLN A 176 1.25 8.10 19.01
CA GLN A 176 0.76 9.24 18.24
C GLN A 176 0.46 8.85 16.78
N ARG A 177 1.35 8.10 16.15
CA ARG A 177 1.15 7.59 14.80
C ARG A 177 -0.08 6.67 14.71
N ALA A 178 -0.26 5.77 15.68
CA ALA A 178 -1.43 4.89 15.74
C ALA A 178 -2.74 5.66 15.91
N ASN A 179 -2.76 6.73 16.71
CA ASN A 179 -3.91 7.62 16.81
C ASN A 179 -4.22 8.32 15.48
N HIS A 180 -3.20 8.77 14.75
CA HIS A 180 -3.35 9.37 13.42
C HIS A 180 -3.94 8.38 12.42
N VAL A 181 -3.37 7.18 12.33
CA VAL A 181 -3.85 6.11 11.45
C VAL A 181 -5.29 5.72 11.79
N ALA A 182 -5.63 5.60 13.07
CA ALA A 182 -6.99 5.28 13.49
C ALA A 182 -8.00 6.36 13.06
N GLY A 183 -7.66 7.63 13.23
CA GLY A 183 -8.51 8.73 12.76
C GLY A 183 -8.66 8.75 11.24
N GLN A 184 -7.60 8.45 10.50
CA GLN A 184 -7.64 8.37 9.04
C GLN A 184 -8.45 7.14 8.57
N ALA A 185 -8.27 5.98 9.21
CA ALA A 185 -9.04 4.78 8.92
C ALA A 185 -10.54 5.00 9.09
N ALA A 186 -10.96 5.64 10.19
CA ALA A 186 -12.36 5.96 10.43
C ALA A 186 -12.93 6.92 9.36
N ARG A 187 -12.16 7.94 8.94
CA ARG A 187 -12.56 8.84 7.86
C ARG A 187 -12.73 8.09 6.53
N TYR A 188 -11.71 7.32 6.14
CA TYR A 188 -11.76 6.54 4.90
C TYR A 188 -12.92 5.53 4.89
N GLU A 189 -13.16 4.83 6.00
CA GLU A 189 -14.29 3.91 6.10
C GLU A 189 -15.62 4.63 5.90
N SER A 190 -15.79 5.82 6.52
CA SER A 190 -16.98 6.65 6.33
C SER A 190 -17.12 7.15 4.88
N GLN A 191 -16.03 7.65 4.28
CA GLN A 191 -16.03 8.13 2.89
C GLN A 191 -16.40 7.01 1.91
N ILE A 192 -15.80 5.82 2.05
CA ILE A 192 -16.10 4.64 1.22
C ILE A 192 -17.57 4.25 1.37
N LYS A 193 -18.08 4.16 2.60
CA LYS A 193 -19.47 3.80 2.89
C LYS A 193 -20.49 4.74 2.24
N HIS A 194 -20.20 6.03 2.19
CA HIS A 194 -21.09 7.05 1.63
C HIS A 194 -20.82 7.37 0.16
N CYS A 195 -19.78 6.81 -0.45
CA CYS A 195 -19.42 7.03 -1.83
C CYS A 195 -20.43 6.42 -2.80
N LYS A 196 -21.22 7.26 -3.45
CA LYS A 196 -22.22 6.81 -4.43
C LYS A 196 -21.58 6.21 -5.69
N ALA A 197 -20.43 6.72 -6.10
CA ALA A 197 -19.71 6.28 -7.30
C ALA A 197 -19.18 4.85 -7.21
N LEU A 198 -18.91 4.35 -6.00
CA LEU A 198 -18.42 2.98 -5.76
C LEU A 198 -19.56 1.95 -5.60
N ARG A 199 -20.81 2.39 -5.55
CA ARG A 199 -21.95 1.47 -5.44
C ARG A 199 -22.18 0.76 -6.78
N PRO A 200 -22.56 -0.53 -6.77
CA PRO A 200 -22.93 -1.22 -7.99
C PRO A 200 -24.09 -0.47 -8.65
N LYS A 201 -23.93 -0.11 -9.92
CA LYS A 201 -25.04 0.41 -10.71
C LYS A 201 -26.02 -0.74 -10.86
N PHE A 202 -27.19 -0.66 -10.23
CA PHE A 202 -28.30 -1.53 -10.54
C PHE A 202 -28.72 -1.21 -11.99
N LEU A 203 -28.29 -2.02 -12.94
CA LEU A 203 -28.95 -2.06 -14.25
C LEU A 203 -30.33 -2.60 -13.98
N GLY A 204 -31.29 -1.69 -13.88
CA GLY A 204 -32.71 -2.05 -13.82
C GLY A 204 -33.05 -2.85 -15.07
N ILE A 205 -33.11 -4.15 -14.92
CA ILE A 205 -33.81 -5.01 -15.90
C ILE A 205 -35.27 -4.91 -15.49
N PHE A 206 -36.01 -4.05 -16.21
CA PHE A 206 -37.46 -4.09 -16.26
C PHE A 206 -37.88 -4.88 -17.47
#